data_52340772766b5cc9e4cca66ede6ec57c
#
_entry.id   52340772766b5cc9e4cca66ede6ec57c
#
_cell.length_a   1.000
_cell.length_b   1.000
_cell.length_c   1.000
_cell.angle_alpha   90.00
_cell.angle_beta   90.00
_cell.angle_gamma   90.00
#
_symmetry.space_group_name_H-M   'P 1'
#
loop_
_entity.id
_entity.type
_entity.pdbx_description
1 polymer ?
#
loop_
_entity_poly.entity_id
_entity_poly.type
_entity_poly.pdbx_seq_one_letter_code
_entity_poly.pdbx_strand_id
1 'polypeptide(L)'
;MNQHITDNVQVQPVLEMRDVSFSHVAKQEVCKHLHLSFAPGACALIGQNGAGKTTILKLLRGLLVPRSGSVCYKGKDISQRSVAKLAGDIGFVFQNPDDQIFESSVLREVMFGLMRLGISEVSAQTQARKSLELVGLGDKTDVNPYDLGLCARKLVCLSSILAMNPSVVLLDEPTIAQDSNGKKLLASIIKQLVLKNKTVIAVLHDMNFVAQVFDRVVVIDNGHPIFDGAPRDVFSRKDVLSRASLDQPHVVKLCEALGYSKTLLTADEFIASYSKI
;
A
#
# COMPACT_ATOMS: atom_id res chain seq x y z
N MET A 1 0.05 34.28 -31.37
CA MET A 1 -0.98 34.14 -30.35
C MET A 1 -1.38 32.66 -30.29
N ASN A 2 -0.55 31.82 -29.67
CA ASN A 2 -0.78 30.37 -29.54
C ASN A 2 -1.05 30.08 -28.07
N GLN A 3 -2.33 29.85 -27.74
CA GLN A 3 -2.73 29.35 -26.47
C GLN A 3 -2.36 27.86 -26.39
N HIS A 4 -1.35 27.50 -25.61
CA HIS A 4 -1.14 26.13 -25.19
C HIS A 4 -2.25 25.78 -24.18
N ILE A 5 -3.26 25.08 -24.67
CA ILE A 5 -4.23 24.39 -23.84
C ILE A 5 -3.51 23.14 -23.33
N THR A 6 -3.00 23.20 -22.11
CA THR A 6 -2.61 22.02 -21.35
C THR A 6 -3.90 21.34 -20.89
N ASP A 7 -4.37 20.37 -21.67
CA ASP A 7 -5.43 19.45 -21.21
C ASP A 7 -4.93 18.71 -19.97
N ASN A 8 -5.34 19.20 -18.80
CA ASN A 8 -5.26 18.48 -17.57
C ASN A 8 -6.22 17.29 -17.67
N VAL A 9 -5.71 16.15 -18.16
CA VAL A 9 -6.43 14.88 -18.04
C VAL A 9 -6.58 14.58 -16.55
N GLN A 10 -7.70 14.94 -15.97
CA GLN A 10 -8.05 14.53 -14.61
C GLN A 10 -8.17 13.01 -14.61
N VAL A 11 -7.11 12.33 -14.13
CA VAL A 11 -7.12 10.90 -13.95
C VAL A 11 -8.21 10.59 -12.92
N GLN A 12 -9.28 9.91 -13.36
CA GLN A 12 -10.39 9.58 -12.46
C GLN A 12 -9.89 8.67 -11.34
N PRO A 13 -10.23 8.97 -10.09
CA PRO A 13 -9.83 8.15 -8.96
C PRO A 13 -10.47 6.77 -9.04
N VAL A 14 -9.68 5.75 -8.72
CA VAL A 14 -10.13 4.35 -8.68
C VAL A 14 -10.81 4.03 -7.35
N LEU A 15 -10.31 4.64 -6.26
CA LEU A 15 -10.81 4.44 -4.90
C LEU A 15 -10.90 5.79 -4.17
N GLU A 16 -12.01 6.04 -3.50
CA GLU A 16 -12.27 7.34 -2.84
C GLU A 16 -12.97 7.16 -1.49
N MET A 17 -12.64 8.04 -0.58
CA MET A 17 -13.40 8.31 0.65
C MET A 17 -14.04 9.70 0.54
N ARG A 18 -15.36 9.77 0.70
CA ARG A 18 -16.15 11.01 0.59
C ARG A 18 -16.82 11.28 1.91
N ASP A 19 -16.34 12.28 2.64
CA ASP A 19 -16.88 12.74 3.93
C ASP A 19 -16.99 11.63 4.98
N VAL A 20 -15.99 10.73 5.01
CA VAL A 20 -16.03 9.52 5.83
C VAL A 20 -15.70 9.85 7.28
N SER A 21 -16.61 9.46 8.21
CA SER A 21 -16.34 9.46 9.64
C SER A 21 -16.48 8.06 10.20
N PHE A 22 -15.58 7.68 11.12
CA PHE A 22 -15.59 6.36 11.75
C PHE A 22 -15.08 6.39 13.17
N SER A 23 -15.67 5.54 14.03
CA SER A 23 -15.16 5.26 15.37
C SER A 23 -15.44 3.79 15.74
N HIS A 24 -14.51 3.18 16.47
CA HIS A 24 -14.69 1.83 16.99
C HIS A 24 -15.69 1.79 18.16
N VAL A 25 -15.68 2.83 18.99
CA VAL A 25 -16.58 2.99 20.16
C VAL A 25 -17.26 4.34 20.09
N ALA A 26 -18.47 4.44 20.64
CA ALA A 26 -19.38 5.59 20.45
C ALA A 26 -18.83 7.00 20.74
N LYS A 27 -17.70 7.13 21.43
CA LYS A 27 -17.11 8.43 21.78
C LYS A 27 -15.65 8.62 21.32
N GLN A 28 -15.05 7.67 20.63
CA GLN A 28 -13.65 7.77 20.20
C GLN A 28 -13.59 7.74 18.66
N GLU A 29 -13.68 8.93 18.07
CA GLU A 29 -13.54 9.08 16.62
C GLU A 29 -12.11 8.76 16.20
N VAL A 30 -11.98 7.89 15.18
CA VAL A 30 -10.70 7.52 14.56
C VAL A 30 -10.43 8.39 13.34
N CYS A 31 -11.49 8.74 12.60
CA CYS A 31 -11.44 9.74 11.53
C CYS A 31 -12.77 10.48 11.45
N LYS A 32 -12.72 11.72 10.99
CA LYS A 32 -13.87 12.62 10.89
C LYS A 32 -13.79 13.43 9.62
N HIS A 33 -14.89 13.42 8.85
CA HIS A 33 -15.02 14.14 7.58
C HIS A 33 -13.83 13.93 6.65
N LEU A 34 -13.36 12.67 6.55
CA LEU A 34 -12.18 12.31 5.79
C LEU A 34 -12.48 12.26 4.29
N HIS A 35 -11.69 13.02 3.53
CA HIS A 35 -11.70 13.01 2.07
C HIS A 35 -10.35 12.55 1.56
N LEU A 36 -10.31 11.43 0.85
CA LEU A 36 -9.10 10.91 0.19
C LEU A 36 -9.50 10.32 -1.17
N SER A 37 -8.68 10.51 -2.17
CA SER A 37 -8.87 9.92 -3.49
C SER A 37 -7.59 9.29 -3.98
N PHE A 38 -7.68 8.12 -4.62
CA PHE A 38 -6.55 7.36 -5.10
C PHE A 38 -6.74 7.01 -6.57
N ALA A 39 -5.85 7.52 -7.41
CA ALA A 39 -5.71 7.17 -8.82
C ALA A 39 -4.73 5.99 -8.98
N PRO A 40 -4.56 5.42 -10.18
CA PRO A 40 -3.47 4.48 -10.45
C PRO A 40 -2.12 5.06 -10.07
N GLY A 41 -1.28 4.25 -9.44
CA GLY A 41 0.02 4.65 -8.89
C GLY A 41 0.26 4.07 -7.50
N ALA A 42 1.37 4.45 -6.87
CA ALA A 42 1.74 4.01 -5.53
C ALA A 42 1.62 5.16 -4.52
N CYS A 43 0.77 4.99 -3.51
CA CYS A 43 0.56 5.94 -2.42
C CYS A 43 0.93 5.32 -1.07
N ALA A 44 1.82 5.97 -0.31
CA ALA A 44 2.13 5.62 1.07
C ALA A 44 1.25 6.43 2.04
N LEU A 45 0.64 5.75 3.01
CA LEU A 45 0.02 6.34 4.18
C LEU A 45 1.01 6.25 5.35
N ILE A 46 1.50 7.38 5.83
CA ILE A 46 2.46 7.46 6.93
C ILE A 46 1.89 8.29 8.09
N GLY A 47 2.45 8.12 9.28
CA GLY A 47 2.01 8.82 10.50
C GLY A 47 2.35 7.98 11.73
N GLN A 48 2.20 8.54 12.92
CA GLN A 48 2.47 7.82 14.17
C GLN A 48 1.56 6.61 14.38
N ASN A 49 1.96 5.73 15.31
CA ASN A 49 1.11 4.62 15.74
C ASN A 49 -0.20 5.16 16.34
N GLY A 50 -1.32 4.52 15.99
CA GLY A 50 -2.64 4.99 16.43
C GLY A 50 -3.24 6.14 15.62
N ALA A 51 -2.56 6.71 14.62
CA ALA A 51 -3.09 7.78 13.78
C ALA A 51 -4.28 7.39 12.87
N GLY A 52 -4.72 6.12 12.89
CA GLY A 52 -5.88 5.66 12.13
C GLY A 52 -5.57 5.06 10.76
N LYS A 53 -4.30 4.87 10.38
CA LYS A 53 -3.88 4.39 9.05
C LYS A 53 -4.46 3.03 8.66
N THR A 54 -4.32 2.02 9.52
CA THR A 54 -4.91 0.68 9.31
C THR A 54 -6.43 0.73 9.24
N THR A 55 -7.08 1.61 10.03
CA THR A 55 -8.52 1.83 9.97
C THR A 55 -8.92 2.39 8.61
N ILE A 56 -8.17 3.35 8.06
CA ILE A 56 -8.39 3.88 6.72
C ILE A 56 -8.29 2.77 5.67
N LEU A 57 -7.26 1.91 5.72
CA LEU A 57 -7.15 0.78 4.80
C LEU A 57 -8.34 -0.19 4.92
N LYS A 58 -8.76 -0.51 6.15
CA LYS A 58 -9.92 -1.39 6.39
C LYS A 58 -11.23 -0.80 5.87
N LEU A 59 -11.43 0.52 6.01
CA LEU A 59 -12.57 1.23 5.42
C LEU A 59 -12.52 1.19 3.88
N LEU A 60 -11.36 1.48 3.27
CA LEU A 60 -11.15 1.40 1.83
C LEU A 60 -11.42 0.00 1.27
N ARG A 61 -11.17 -1.04 2.06
CA ARG A 61 -11.44 -2.44 1.70
C ARG A 61 -12.90 -2.85 1.93
N GLY A 62 -13.67 -2.07 2.67
CA GLY A 62 -15.02 -2.44 3.10
C GLY A 62 -15.06 -3.48 4.22
N LEU A 63 -13.97 -3.66 4.97
CA LEU A 63 -13.92 -4.48 6.20
C LEU A 63 -14.52 -3.75 7.39
N LEU A 64 -14.59 -2.43 7.32
CA LEU A 64 -15.27 -1.56 8.27
C LEU A 64 -16.31 -0.72 7.51
N VAL A 65 -17.44 -0.46 8.15
CA VAL A 65 -18.51 0.38 7.61
C VAL A 65 -18.39 1.78 8.23
N PRO A 66 -18.30 2.86 7.44
CA PRO A 66 -18.26 4.21 7.98
C PRO A 66 -19.56 4.56 8.70
N ARG A 67 -19.50 5.43 9.70
CA ARG A 67 -20.69 5.98 10.38
C ARG A 67 -21.43 7.01 9.53
N SER A 68 -20.66 7.79 8.77
CA SER A 68 -21.18 8.74 7.79
C SER A 68 -20.23 8.82 6.59
N GLY A 69 -20.73 9.38 5.49
CA GLY A 69 -20.02 9.42 4.23
C GLY A 69 -20.03 8.10 3.47
N SER A 70 -19.19 7.98 2.47
CA SER A 70 -19.14 6.79 1.62
C SER A 70 -17.73 6.48 1.14
N VAL A 71 -17.45 5.20 0.89
CA VAL A 71 -16.26 4.74 0.18
C VAL A 71 -16.68 4.29 -1.22
N CYS A 72 -16.04 4.81 -2.24
CA CYS A 72 -16.40 4.54 -3.64
C CYS A 72 -15.25 3.84 -4.37
N TYR A 73 -15.57 2.78 -5.10
CA TYR A 73 -14.68 2.11 -6.05
C TYR A 73 -15.19 2.37 -7.48
N LYS A 74 -14.36 2.99 -8.32
CA LYS A 74 -14.71 3.43 -9.68
C LYS A 74 -16.05 4.20 -9.69
N GLY A 75 -16.19 5.16 -8.77
CA GLY A 75 -17.36 6.03 -8.64
C GLY A 75 -18.60 5.39 -8.00
N LYS A 76 -18.60 4.09 -7.69
CA LYS A 76 -19.73 3.37 -7.08
C LYS A 76 -19.45 3.09 -5.61
N ASP A 77 -20.43 3.35 -4.75
CA ASP A 77 -20.36 3.06 -3.32
C ASP A 77 -20.15 1.56 -3.09
N ILE A 78 -19.13 1.21 -2.29
CA ILE A 78 -18.78 -0.18 -1.99
C ILE A 78 -19.72 -0.80 -0.96
N SER A 79 -20.47 -0.03 -0.17
CA SER A 79 -21.45 -0.53 0.81
C SER A 79 -22.53 -1.41 0.18
N GLN A 80 -22.81 -1.20 -1.11
CA GLN A 80 -23.76 -1.98 -1.91
C GLN A 80 -23.20 -3.35 -2.36
N ARG A 81 -21.94 -3.64 -2.07
CA ARG A 81 -21.26 -4.85 -2.51
C ARG A 81 -20.79 -5.68 -1.32
N SER A 82 -20.95 -7.00 -1.39
CA SER A 82 -20.37 -7.89 -0.38
C SER A 82 -18.84 -7.84 -0.41
N VAL A 83 -18.22 -8.03 0.76
CA VAL A 83 -16.75 -8.10 0.90
C VAL A 83 -16.13 -9.15 -0.04
N ALA A 84 -16.82 -10.29 -0.22
CA ALA A 84 -16.39 -11.34 -1.14
C ALA A 84 -16.34 -10.87 -2.61
N LYS A 85 -17.33 -10.08 -3.06
CA LYS A 85 -17.34 -9.52 -4.43
C LYS A 85 -16.25 -8.45 -4.62
N LEU A 86 -15.92 -7.72 -3.56
CA LEU A 86 -14.82 -6.74 -3.58
C LEU A 86 -13.44 -7.39 -3.59
N ALA A 87 -13.30 -8.66 -3.15
CA ALA A 87 -12.01 -9.33 -3.02
C ALA A 87 -11.24 -9.45 -4.34
N GLY A 88 -11.96 -9.64 -5.45
CA GLY A 88 -11.35 -9.69 -6.78
C GLY A 88 -10.91 -8.31 -7.32
N ASP A 89 -11.49 -7.23 -6.83
CA ASP A 89 -11.22 -5.85 -7.28
C ASP A 89 -10.19 -5.14 -6.38
N ILE A 90 -10.31 -5.33 -5.05
CA ILE A 90 -9.50 -4.67 -4.03
C ILE A 90 -8.86 -5.76 -3.16
N GLY A 91 -7.59 -6.06 -3.37
CA GLY A 91 -6.81 -6.97 -2.54
C GLY A 91 -6.34 -6.29 -1.26
N PHE A 92 -6.24 -7.05 -0.17
CA PHE A 92 -5.75 -6.55 1.11
C PHE A 92 -4.77 -7.55 1.72
N VAL A 93 -3.57 -7.09 2.07
CA VAL A 93 -2.56 -7.87 2.81
C VAL A 93 -2.52 -7.34 4.24
N PHE A 94 -2.82 -8.22 5.20
CA PHE A 94 -2.84 -7.87 6.62
C PHE A 94 -1.43 -7.69 7.18
N GLN A 95 -1.32 -6.89 8.24
CA GLN A 95 -0.07 -6.68 8.97
C GLN A 95 0.48 -7.99 9.55
N ASN A 96 -0.38 -8.78 10.21
CA ASN A 96 -0.05 -10.11 10.71
C ASN A 96 -0.53 -11.17 9.71
N PRO A 97 0.37 -12.01 9.14
CA PRO A 97 -0.03 -13.07 8.21
C PRO A 97 -0.92 -14.14 8.86
N ASP A 98 -0.87 -14.33 10.18
CA ASP A 98 -1.70 -15.31 10.89
C ASP A 98 -3.20 -14.92 10.90
N ASP A 99 -3.52 -13.64 10.63
CA ASP A 99 -4.90 -13.17 10.44
C ASP A 99 -5.44 -13.47 9.02
N GLN A 100 -4.58 -13.94 8.12
CA GLN A 100 -4.92 -14.18 6.71
C GLN A 100 -4.75 -15.64 6.31
N ILE A 101 -3.72 -16.34 6.80
CA ILE A 101 -3.38 -17.72 6.44
C ILE A 101 -4.25 -18.70 7.23
N PHE A 102 -4.83 -19.69 6.55
CA PHE A 102 -5.64 -20.74 7.18
C PHE A 102 -5.58 -22.10 6.47
N GLU A 103 -4.98 -22.18 5.28
CA GLU A 103 -4.85 -23.43 4.54
C GLU A 103 -3.61 -24.24 4.97
N SER A 104 -3.66 -25.55 4.73
CA SER A 104 -2.62 -26.49 5.14
C SER A 104 -1.40 -26.56 4.23
N SER A 105 -1.43 -25.90 3.05
CA SER A 105 -0.28 -25.77 2.17
C SER A 105 -0.26 -24.40 1.49
N VAL A 106 0.95 -23.94 1.17
CA VAL A 106 1.20 -22.67 0.47
C VAL A 106 0.42 -22.59 -0.85
N LEU A 107 0.41 -23.65 -1.63
CA LEU A 107 -0.33 -23.67 -2.89
C LEU A 107 -1.84 -23.51 -2.68
N ARG A 108 -2.41 -24.24 -1.73
CA ARG A 108 -3.85 -24.15 -1.42
C ARG A 108 -4.24 -22.78 -0.92
N GLU A 109 -3.40 -22.16 -0.07
CA GLU A 109 -3.60 -20.80 0.43
C GLU A 109 -3.69 -19.78 -0.74
N VAL A 110 -2.79 -19.87 -1.70
CA VAL A 110 -2.79 -18.98 -2.86
C VAL A 110 -3.94 -19.28 -3.83
N MET A 111 -4.34 -20.55 -3.96
CA MET A 111 -5.46 -20.95 -4.80
C MET A 111 -6.82 -20.55 -4.23
N PHE A 112 -6.94 -20.42 -2.90
CA PHE A 112 -8.24 -20.25 -2.23
C PHE A 112 -9.04 -19.08 -2.79
N GLY A 113 -8.46 -17.89 -2.88
CA GLY A 113 -9.13 -16.71 -3.42
C GLY A 113 -9.61 -16.90 -4.86
N LEU A 114 -8.79 -17.53 -5.71
CA LEU A 114 -9.11 -17.83 -7.10
C LEU A 114 -10.31 -18.78 -7.21
N MET A 115 -10.33 -19.83 -6.41
CA MET A 115 -11.44 -20.79 -6.36
C MET A 115 -12.74 -20.11 -5.92
N ARG A 116 -12.69 -19.18 -4.94
CA ARG A 116 -13.84 -18.39 -4.49
C ARG A 116 -14.35 -17.39 -5.54
N LEU A 117 -13.48 -16.98 -6.46
CA LEU A 117 -13.86 -16.19 -7.64
C LEU A 117 -14.43 -17.03 -8.79
N GLY A 118 -14.54 -18.35 -8.62
CA GLY A 118 -15.09 -19.27 -9.63
C GLY A 118 -14.09 -19.72 -10.70
N ILE A 119 -12.80 -19.50 -10.48
CA ILE A 119 -11.74 -19.98 -11.37
C ILE A 119 -11.63 -21.51 -11.22
N SER A 120 -11.52 -22.25 -12.33
CA SER A 120 -11.34 -23.70 -12.29
C SER A 120 -10.03 -24.09 -11.58
N GLU A 121 -10.03 -25.24 -10.93
CA GLU A 121 -8.88 -25.72 -10.13
C GLU A 121 -7.57 -25.73 -10.93
N VAL A 122 -7.59 -26.24 -12.17
CA VAL A 122 -6.42 -26.27 -13.05
C VAL A 122 -5.89 -24.86 -13.34
N SER A 123 -6.78 -23.93 -13.63
CA SER A 123 -6.40 -22.53 -13.90
C SER A 123 -5.94 -21.83 -12.61
N ALA A 124 -6.59 -22.08 -11.49
CA ALA A 124 -6.21 -21.55 -10.19
C ALA A 124 -4.81 -22.03 -9.78
N GLN A 125 -4.52 -23.33 -9.96
CA GLN A 125 -3.19 -23.89 -9.70
C GLN A 125 -2.11 -23.22 -10.55
N THR A 126 -2.37 -23.04 -11.85
CA THR A 126 -1.44 -22.38 -12.76
C THR A 126 -1.16 -20.94 -12.35
N GLN A 127 -2.20 -20.18 -11.99
CA GLN A 127 -2.06 -18.80 -11.57
C GLN A 127 -1.37 -18.68 -10.21
N ALA A 128 -1.70 -19.58 -9.27
CA ALA A 128 -1.07 -19.64 -7.96
C ALA A 128 0.44 -19.91 -8.05
N ARG A 129 0.86 -20.90 -8.87
CA ARG A 129 2.27 -21.21 -9.09
C ARG A 129 3.03 -20.00 -9.66
N LYS A 130 2.48 -19.32 -10.68
CA LYS A 130 3.09 -18.09 -11.23
C LYS A 130 3.24 -16.99 -10.19
N SER A 131 2.24 -16.84 -9.32
CA SER A 131 2.31 -15.84 -8.25
C SER A 131 3.34 -16.19 -7.18
N LEU A 132 3.48 -17.50 -6.85
CA LEU A 132 4.50 -17.99 -5.92
C LEU A 132 5.91 -17.83 -6.49
N GLU A 133 6.10 -18.11 -7.77
CA GLU A 133 7.38 -17.86 -8.47
C GLU A 133 7.76 -16.36 -8.39
N LEU A 134 6.80 -15.46 -8.60
CA LEU A 134 7.03 -14.01 -8.53
C LEU A 134 7.55 -13.55 -7.16
N VAL A 135 7.13 -14.20 -6.08
CA VAL A 135 7.58 -13.89 -4.72
C VAL A 135 8.72 -14.79 -4.23
N GLY A 136 9.29 -15.66 -5.10
CA GLY A 136 10.41 -16.54 -4.77
C GLY A 136 10.05 -17.74 -3.90
N LEU A 137 8.79 -18.18 -3.92
CA LEU A 137 8.28 -19.33 -3.15
C LEU A 137 7.81 -20.49 -4.03
N GLY A 138 8.26 -20.57 -5.30
CA GLY A 138 7.84 -21.59 -6.24
C GLY A 138 8.18 -23.02 -5.82
N ASP A 139 9.25 -23.22 -5.02
CA ASP A 139 9.69 -24.50 -4.46
C ASP A 139 8.98 -24.89 -3.14
N LYS A 140 8.12 -24.02 -2.59
CA LYS A 140 7.46 -24.19 -1.29
C LYS A 140 5.98 -24.55 -1.38
N THR A 141 5.49 -24.96 -2.54
CA THR A 141 4.06 -25.21 -2.81
C THR A 141 3.37 -26.16 -1.83
N ASP A 142 4.06 -27.21 -1.43
CA ASP A 142 3.51 -28.29 -0.60
C ASP A 142 3.82 -28.11 0.90
N VAL A 143 4.59 -27.07 1.26
CA VAL A 143 4.95 -26.76 2.64
C VAL A 143 3.74 -26.18 3.37
N ASN A 144 3.57 -26.51 4.66
CA ASN A 144 2.60 -25.84 5.51
C ASN A 144 3.06 -24.39 5.74
N PRO A 145 2.22 -23.38 5.48
CA PRO A 145 2.62 -21.97 5.67
C PRO A 145 3.15 -21.69 7.08
N TYR A 146 2.65 -22.35 8.12
CA TYR A 146 3.10 -22.16 9.50
C TYR A 146 4.50 -22.70 9.79
N ASP A 147 5.02 -23.58 8.94
CA ASP A 147 6.42 -24.04 9.01
C ASP A 147 7.40 -23.03 8.40
N LEU A 148 6.89 -21.99 7.75
CA LEU A 148 7.69 -20.91 7.18
C LEU A 148 7.97 -19.81 8.20
N GLY A 149 9.11 -19.14 8.05
CA GLY A 149 9.42 -17.92 8.81
C GLY A 149 8.46 -16.76 8.46
N LEU A 150 8.34 -15.78 9.33
CA LEU A 150 7.40 -14.66 9.22
C LEU A 150 7.53 -13.90 7.89
N CYS A 151 8.76 -13.67 7.39
CA CYS A 151 9.01 -13.05 6.10
C CYS A 151 8.32 -13.83 4.95
N ALA A 152 8.55 -15.14 4.88
CA ALA A 152 7.97 -15.99 3.85
C ALA A 152 6.44 -16.08 3.96
N ARG A 153 5.88 -16.16 5.18
CA ARG A 153 4.42 -16.10 5.40
C ARG A 153 3.79 -14.84 4.85
N LYS A 154 4.42 -13.67 5.04
CA LYS A 154 3.96 -12.41 4.44
C LYS A 154 4.00 -12.45 2.90
N LEU A 155 5.01 -13.10 2.32
CA LEU A 155 5.08 -13.29 0.87
C LEU A 155 3.99 -14.27 0.36
N VAL A 156 3.61 -15.29 1.14
CA VAL A 156 2.43 -16.15 0.82
C VAL A 156 1.15 -15.30 0.80
N CYS A 157 0.92 -14.46 1.81
CA CYS A 157 -0.23 -13.54 1.85
C CYS A 157 -0.25 -12.59 0.65
N LEU A 158 0.90 -12.02 0.30
CA LEU A 158 1.02 -11.16 -0.88
C LEU A 158 0.73 -11.94 -2.16
N SER A 159 1.29 -13.17 -2.28
CA SER A 159 1.07 -14.03 -3.44
C SER A 159 -0.42 -14.37 -3.64
N SER A 160 -1.16 -14.68 -2.57
CA SER A 160 -2.60 -14.97 -2.67
C SER A 160 -3.40 -13.77 -3.22
N ILE A 161 -3.02 -12.56 -2.88
CA ILE A 161 -3.63 -11.35 -3.42
C ILE A 161 -3.20 -11.10 -4.87
N LEU A 162 -1.91 -11.23 -5.18
CA LEU A 162 -1.40 -11.02 -6.55
C LEU A 162 -1.98 -12.01 -7.55
N ALA A 163 -2.22 -13.26 -7.13
CA ALA A 163 -2.83 -14.29 -7.96
C ALA A 163 -4.22 -13.90 -8.46
N MET A 164 -5.03 -13.24 -7.63
CA MET A 164 -6.35 -12.73 -8.01
C MET A 164 -6.31 -11.52 -8.95
N ASN A 165 -5.13 -10.92 -9.16
CA ASN A 165 -4.89 -9.81 -10.07
C ASN A 165 -5.80 -8.57 -9.85
N PRO A 166 -6.03 -8.08 -8.61
CA PRO A 166 -6.93 -6.99 -8.32
C PRO A 166 -6.50 -5.67 -8.98
N SER A 167 -7.44 -4.71 -9.14
CA SER A 167 -7.12 -3.35 -9.63
C SER A 167 -6.48 -2.48 -8.55
N VAL A 168 -6.81 -2.75 -7.28
CA VAL A 168 -6.27 -2.05 -6.10
C VAL A 168 -5.63 -3.06 -5.17
N VAL A 169 -4.43 -2.75 -4.67
CA VAL A 169 -3.71 -3.54 -3.67
C VAL A 169 -3.47 -2.67 -2.44
N LEU A 170 -4.02 -3.09 -1.31
CA LEU A 170 -3.85 -2.46 -0.02
C LEU A 170 -2.87 -3.28 0.82
N LEU A 171 -1.83 -2.64 1.34
CA LEU A 171 -0.75 -3.30 2.09
C LEU A 171 -0.64 -2.68 3.49
N ASP A 172 -0.87 -3.46 4.52
CA ASP A 172 -0.71 -3.00 5.90
C ASP A 172 0.64 -3.45 6.44
N GLU A 173 1.57 -2.50 6.57
CA GLU A 173 2.94 -2.68 7.06
C GLU A 173 3.71 -3.84 6.39
N PRO A 174 3.80 -3.87 5.06
CA PRO A 174 4.39 -4.99 4.32
C PRO A 174 5.90 -5.14 4.52
N THR A 175 6.61 -4.08 4.98
CA THR A 175 8.07 -4.09 5.18
C THR A 175 8.51 -4.68 6.52
N ILE A 176 7.59 -4.86 7.48
CA ILE A 176 7.91 -5.49 8.78
C ILE A 176 8.35 -6.94 8.55
N ALA A 177 9.42 -7.34 9.22
CA ALA A 177 10.07 -8.65 9.12
C ALA A 177 10.66 -8.98 7.74
N GLN A 178 10.72 -8.01 6.81
CA GLN A 178 11.44 -8.16 5.55
C GLN A 178 12.90 -7.75 5.70
N ASP A 179 13.80 -8.60 5.25
CA ASP A 179 15.21 -8.26 5.09
C ASP A 179 15.44 -7.36 3.87
N SER A 180 16.68 -7.02 3.58
CA SER A 180 17.04 -6.18 2.44
C SER A 180 16.58 -6.76 1.10
N ASN A 181 16.63 -8.09 0.92
CA ASN A 181 16.20 -8.75 -0.30
C ASN A 181 14.67 -8.78 -0.42
N GLY A 182 13.97 -9.06 0.68
CA GLY A 182 12.51 -8.98 0.74
C GLY A 182 11.97 -7.58 0.43
N LYS A 183 12.63 -6.53 0.96
CA LYS A 183 12.28 -5.14 0.62
C LYS A 183 12.53 -4.82 -0.85
N LYS A 184 13.64 -5.27 -1.45
CA LYS A 184 13.90 -5.10 -2.90
C LYS A 184 12.85 -5.81 -3.75
N LEU A 185 12.49 -7.03 -3.38
CA LEU A 185 11.44 -7.79 -4.04
C LEU A 185 10.09 -7.07 -3.96
N LEU A 186 9.70 -6.62 -2.78
CA LEU A 186 8.46 -5.85 -2.56
C LEU A 186 8.44 -4.56 -3.40
N ALA A 187 9.54 -3.81 -3.45
CA ALA A 187 9.69 -2.63 -4.28
C ALA A 187 9.50 -2.94 -5.78
N SER A 188 10.11 -4.03 -6.25
CA SER A 188 9.95 -4.50 -7.64
C SER A 188 8.50 -4.86 -7.95
N ILE A 189 7.80 -5.56 -7.04
CA ILE A 189 6.39 -5.92 -7.18
C ILE A 189 5.50 -4.67 -7.26
N ILE A 190 5.68 -3.72 -6.34
CA ILE A 190 4.93 -2.45 -6.33
C ILE A 190 5.13 -1.72 -7.67
N LYS A 191 6.38 -1.59 -8.13
CA LYS A 191 6.69 -0.95 -9.41
C LYS A 191 6.02 -1.65 -10.60
N GLN A 192 6.02 -2.98 -10.62
CA GLN A 192 5.33 -3.74 -11.68
C GLN A 192 3.82 -3.55 -11.66
N LEU A 193 3.20 -3.44 -10.46
CA LEU A 193 1.77 -3.15 -10.33
C LEU A 193 1.44 -1.78 -10.88
N VAL A 194 2.23 -0.75 -10.56
CA VAL A 194 2.07 0.61 -11.09
C VAL A 194 2.22 0.65 -12.61
N LEU A 195 3.23 -0.03 -13.17
CA LEU A 195 3.41 -0.16 -14.63
C LEU A 195 2.21 -0.83 -15.32
N LYS A 196 1.46 -1.67 -14.61
CA LYS A 196 0.20 -2.27 -15.09
C LYS A 196 -1.04 -1.40 -14.79
N ASN A 197 -0.83 -0.12 -14.50
CA ASN A 197 -1.89 0.85 -14.21
C ASN A 197 -2.79 0.46 -13.01
N LYS A 198 -2.21 -0.22 -12.01
CA LYS A 198 -2.90 -0.58 -10.76
C LYS A 198 -2.67 0.49 -9.70
N THR A 199 -3.56 0.51 -8.70
CA THR A 199 -3.43 1.37 -7.53
C THR A 199 -2.85 0.56 -6.38
N VAL A 200 -1.75 1.03 -5.78
CA VAL A 200 -1.16 0.44 -4.57
C VAL A 200 -1.22 1.47 -3.45
N ILE A 201 -1.82 1.10 -2.33
CA ILE A 201 -1.88 1.94 -1.13
C ILE A 201 -1.25 1.15 0.01
N ALA A 202 -0.21 1.68 0.62
CA ALA A 202 0.49 0.99 1.69
C ALA A 202 0.62 1.85 2.95
N VAL A 203 0.34 1.26 4.11
CA VAL A 203 0.73 1.82 5.41
C VAL A 203 2.17 1.41 5.69
N LEU A 204 3.02 2.37 6.04
CA LEU A 204 4.46 2.17 6.19
C LEU A 204 5.05 2.98 7.34
N HIS A 205 6.10 2.42 7.96
CA HIS A 205 6.96 3.06 8.96
C HIS A 205 8.41 3.22 8.51
N ASP A 206 8.81 2.58 7.39
CA ASP A 206 10.15 2.70 6.82
C ASP A 206 10.20 3.87 5.83
N MET A 207 10.63 5.04 6.31
CA MET A 207 10.68 6.26 5.49
C MET A 207 11.70 6.17 4.35
N ASN A 208 12.77 5.34 4.48
CA ASN A 208 13.70 5.11 3.38
C ASN A 208 13.02 4.32 2.25
N PHE A 209 12.22 3.32 2.61
CA PHE A 209 11.44 2.55 1.63
C PHE A 209 10.36 3.41 0.97
N VAL A 210 9.67 4.26 1.74
CA VAL A 210 8.69 5.23 1.20
C VAL A 210 9.35 6.14 0.17
N ALA A 211 10.51 6.73 0.51
CA ALA A 211 11.23 7.65 -0.38
C ALA A 211 11.69 7.01 -1.70
N GLN A 212 11.95 5.70 -1.72
CA GLN A 212 12.45 4.99 -2.89
C GLN A 212 11.35 4.46 -3.83
N VAL A 213 10.16 4.18 -3.29
CA VAL A 213 9.19 3.29 -3.97
C VAL A 213 7.89 4.01 -4.31
N PHE A 214 7.51 5.03 -3.56
CA PHE A 214 6.21 5.68 -3.69
C PHE A 214 6.31 7.04 -4.38
N ASP A 215 5.32 7.34 -5.22
CA ASP A 215 5.23 8.61 -5.94
C ASP A 215 4.38 9.64 -5.19
N ARG A 216 3.55 9.18 -4.25
CA ARG A 216 2.67 10.01 -3.43
C ARG A 216 2.73 9.55 -1.98
N VAL A 217 2.71 10.51 -1.07
CA VAL A 217 2.70 10.27 0.37
C VAL A 217 1.60 11.11 1.01
N VAL A 218 0.73 10.45 1.79
CA VAL A 218 -0.26 11.10 2.64
C VAL A 218 0.16 10.92 4.08
N VAL A 219 0.37 12.03 4.77
CA VAL A 219 0.70 12.05 6.21
C VAL A 219 -0.59 12.14 7.00
N ILE A 220 -0.84 11.14 7.83
CA ILE A 220 -2.02 11.07 8.70
C ILE A 220 -1.64 11.41 10.14
N ASP A 221 -2.38 12.33 10.73
CA ASP A 221 -2.31 12.68 12.15
C ASP A 221 -3.71 12.71 12.75
N ASN A 222 -3.94 11.94 13.82
CA ASN A 222 -5.25 11.84 14.51
C ASN A 222 -6.45 11.66 13.55
N GLY A 223 -6.32 10.74 12.58
CA GLY A 223 -7.37 10.41 11.63
C GLY A 223 -7.58 11.42 10.49
N HIS A 224 -6.74 12.45 10.39
CA HIS A 224 -6.81 13.47 9.35
C HIS A 224 -5.54 13.52 8.49
N PRO A 225 -5.65 13.73 7.17
CA PRO A 225 -4.50 14.03 6.35
C PRO A 225 -4.01 15.45 6.67
N ILE A 226 -2.75 15.57 7.11
CA ILE A 226 -2.10 16.86 7.37
C ILE A 226 -1.18 17.28 6.23
N PHE A 227 -0.84 16.35 5.34
CA PHE A 227 -0.10 16.61 4.11
C PHE A 227 -0.41 15.52 3.08
N ASP A 228 -0.41 15.92 1.80
CA ASP A 228 -0.62 15.03 0.66
C ASP A 228 0.21 15.56 -0.52
N GLY A 229 1.20 14.82 -0.95
CA GLY A 229 2.10 15.28 -2.00
C GLY A 229 3.20 14.28 -2.37
N ALA A 230 4.17 14.74 -3.18
CA ALA A 230 5.31 13.91 -3.53
C ALA A 230 6.24 13.66 -2.33
N PRO A 231 6.94 12.52 -2.28
CA PRO A 231 7.88 12.22 -1.16
C PRO A 231 8.89 13.34 -0.90
N ARG A 232 9.40 13.99 -1.96
CA ARG A 232 10.36 15.09 -1.85
C ARG A 232 9.78 16.28 -1.07
N ASP A 233 8.53 16.61 -1.33
CA ASP A 233 7.85 17.72 -0.68
C ASP A 233 7.56 17.39 0.79
N VAL A 234 7.07 16.18 1.07
CA VAL A 234 6.81 15.69 2.44
C VAL A 234 8.09 15.71 3.27
N PHE A 235 9.18 15.08 2.78
CA PHE A 235 10.40 14.92 3.54
C PHE A 235 11.24 16.20 3.69
N SER A 236 10.93 17.25 2.95
CA SER A 236 11.46 18.61 3.17
C SER A 236 10.73 19.38 4.29
N ARG A 237 9.53 18.96 4.69
CA ARG A 237 8.66 19.65 5.66
C ARG A 237 8.86 19.11 7.07
N LYS A 238 9.87 19.67 7.79
CA LYS A 238 10.16 19.27 9.19
C LYS A 238 8.97 19.52 10.14
N ASP A 239 8.21 20.58 9.91
CA ASP A 239 7.01 20.90 10.68
C ASP A 239 5.95 19.78 10.59
N VAL A 240 5.69 19.27 9.37
CA VAL A 240 4.74 18.18 9.14
C VAL A 240 5.25 16.86 9.76
N LEU A 241 6.53 16.52 9.53
CA LEU A 241 7.13 15.30 10.07
C LEU A 241 7.15 15.30 11.60
N SER A 242 7.56 16.42 12.22
CA SER A 242 7.57 16.57 13.68
C SER A 242 6.16 16.42 14.27
N ARG A 243 5.15 17.03 13.66
CA ARG A 243 3.75 16.91 14.08
C ARG A 243 3.25 15.46 14.03
N ALA A 244 3.63 14.71 13.00
CA ALA A 244 3.26 13.31 12.84
C ALA A 244 4.20 12.33 13.57
N SER A 245 5.19 12.83 14.35
CA SER A 245 6.22 12.04 15.02
C SER A 245 6.96 11.10 14.06
N LEU A 246 7.31 11.61 12.89
CA LEU A 246 8.01 10.87 11.84
C LEU A 246 9.44 11.37 11.67
N ASP A 247 10.33 10.44 11.36
CA ASP A 247 11.71 10.72 10.98
C ASP A 247 11.85 10.98 9.47
N GLN A 248 12.85 11.77 9.09
CA GLN A 248 13.27 11.89 7.70
C GLN A 248 14.01 10.63 7.24
N PRO A 249 13.99 10.31 5.91
CA PRO A 249 14.90 9.33 5.32
C PRO A 249 16.37 9.65 5.62
N HIS A 250 17.21 8.63 5.73
CA HIS A 250 18.63 8.79 6.09
C HIS A 250 19.39 9.71 5.14
N VAL A 251 19.12 9.60 3.83
CA VAL A 251 19.77 10.44 2.82
C VAL A 251 19.37 11.91 2.96
N VAL A 252 18.11 12.18 3.29
CA VAL A 252 17.66 13.55 3.55
C VAL A 252 18.39 14.16 4.75
N LYS A 253 18.48 13.41 5.88
CA LYS A 253 19.24 13.84 7.06
C LYS A 253 20.71 14.09 6.73
N LEU A 254 21.33 13.22 5.93
CA LEU A 254 22.73 13.37 5.49
C LEU A 254 22.92 14.65 4.65
N CYS A 255 22.06 14.87 3.67
CA CYS A 255 22.12 16.06 2.81
C CYS A 255 22.00 17.35 3.62
N GLU A 256 21.09 17.39 4.57
CA GLU A 256 20.92 18.56 5.47
C GLU A 256 22.19 18.78 6.33
N ALA A 257 22.75 17.73 6.91
CA ALA A 257 23.98 17.80 7.71
C ALA A 257 25.19 18.31 6.90
N LEU A 258 25.23 17.99 5.61
CA LEU A 258 26.26 18.44 4.67
C LEU A 258 25.96 19.80 4.02
N GLY A 259 24.86 20.46 4.37
CA GLY A 259 24.48 21.77 3.83
C GLY A 259 23.95 21.77 2.39
N TYR A 260 23.48 20.63 1.89
CA TYR A 260 22.82 20.57 0.59
C TYR A 260 21.51 21.36 0.62
N SER A 261 21.30 22.23 -0.36
CA SER A 261 20.05 22.98 -0.52
C SER A 261 18.91 22.17 -1.11
N LYS A 262 19.24 21.03 -1.75
CA LYS A 262 18.29 20.17 -2.46
C LYS A 262 18.00 18.90 -1.66
N THR A 263 16.72 18.58 -1.46
CA THR A 263 16.29 17.33 -0.83
C THR A 263 16.53 16.15 -1.78
N LEU A 264 17.51 15.30 -1.45
CA LEU A 264 17.78 14.06 -2.17
C LEU A 264 17.17 12.90 -1.38
N LEU A 265 16.48 11.99 -2.08
CA LEU A 265 15.69 10.94 -1.45
C LEU A 265 16.43 9.62 -1.33
N THR A 266 17.35 9.34 -2.27
CA THR A 266 18.04 8.05 -2.40
C THR A 266 19.55 8.21 -2.44
N ALA A 267 20.26 7.12 -2.11
CA ALA A 267 21.72 7.07 -2.21
C ALA A 267 22.18 7.32 -3.65
N ASP A 268 21.45 6.80 -4.64
CA ASP A 268 21.78 6.98 -6.06
C ASP A 268 21.67 8.46 -6.47
N GLU A 269 20.65 9.18 -6.01
CA GLU A 269 20.53 10.63 -6.22
C GLU A 269 21.70 11.38 -5.57
N PHE A 270 22.11 10.97 -4.36
CA PHE A 270 23.22 11.58 -3.65
C PHE A 270 24.54 11.38 -4.41
N ILE A 271 24.85 10.14 -4.82
CA ILE A 271 26.06 9.81 -5.58
C ILE A 271 26.08 10.58 -6.90
N ALA A 272 24.94 10.62 -7.63
CA ALA A 272 24.83 11.36 -8.89
C ALA A 272 25.01 12.88 -8.72
N SER A 273 24.66 13.44 -7.56
CA SER A 273 24.89 14.85 -7.26
C SER A 273 26.33 15.15 -6.87
N TYR A 274 26.97 14.23 -6.11
CA TYR A 274 28.36 14.36 -5.68
C TYR A 274 29.36 14.26 -6.82
N SER A 275 29.08 13.41 -7.81
CA SER A 275 29.94 13.24 -9.00
C SER A 275 29.93 14.44 -9.98
N LYS A 276 29.17 15.50 -9.68
CA LYS A 276 29.08 16.73 -10.46
C LYS A 276 29.76 17.94 -9.81
N ILE A 277 30.36 17.74 -8.64
CA ILE A 277 31.21 18.71 -7.95
C ILE A 277 32.69 18.39 -8.24
#